data_111e652ebcc394dd407231fb50d93854
#
_entry.id   111e652ebcc394dd407231fb50d93854
#
_cell.length_a   1.000
_cell.length_b   1.000
_cell.length_c   1.000
_cell.angle_alpha   90.00
_cell.angle_beta   90.00
_cell.angle_gamma   90.00
#
_symmetry.space_group_name_H-M   'P 1'
#
loop_
_entity.id
_entity.type
_entity.pdbx_description
1 polymer ?
#
loop_
_entity_poly.entity_id
_entity_poly.type
_entity_poly.pdbx_seq_one_letter_code
_entity_poly.pdbx_strand_id
1 'polypeptide(L)'
;MLTAFARAFRTPDLRKKLLFTLGIIVVYRVGTHIPIPGVDYKNVQTCMDVASANRGLFSLINMFSGGALLQITLFALGIMPYITASIILQLLTVVIPRLEALKKEGQAGTTKITQYTRYLTVALAILQGTGLVATARSGALFQGCPVATQIVPDQSIFTTAVMVITMTAGTCVVMWLGELITDRGIGNGMSILMFISIAATFPSALWTIKLQGKLAGGWIEFGTVIAVGLVMVGLVVFVEQAQRRIPVQYAKRMIGRRSYGGTSTYIPLKVNQAGVIPVIFASSLLYIPSLVAQFSGGNSGWKTWVQSNLTKGDHPIYVTAYFLLIVFFAFFYVAISFNPEEVADNMKKYGGFIPGIRAGRPTAEYLSYVLNRITWPGSLYLGLIALVPTVALVGFGASGNFPFGGTSILIIVGVGLETVKQIESQLQQRNYEGFLR
;
A
#
# COMPACT_ATOMS: atom_id res chain seq x y z
N MET A 1 8.67 15.29 15.98
CA MET A 1 8.31 15.17 14.55
C MET A 1 8.31 16.53 13.82
N LEU A 2 7.54 17.55 14.21
CA LEU A 2 7.55 18.86 13.54
C LEU A 2 8.93 19.52 13.52
N THR A 3 9.70 19.40 14.61
CA THR A 3 11.08 19.92 14.69
C THR A 3 12.05 19.20 13.75
N ALA A 4 11.84 17.89 13.48
CA ALA A 4 12.64 17.13 12.51
C ALA A 4 12.38 17.63 11.08
N PHE A 5 11.12 17.87 10.71
CA PHE A 5 10.76 18.46 9.43
C PHE A 5 11.37 19.87 9.24
N ALA A 6 11.26 20.74 10.25
CA ALA A 6 11.86 22.08 10.19
C ALA A 6 13.39 22.03 10.01
N ARG A 7 14.08 21.09 10.66
CA ARG A 7 15.53 20.86 10.49
C ARG A 7 15.86 20.29 9.12
N ALA A 8 15.02 19.37 8.58
CA ALA A 8 15.21 18.80 7.25
C ALA A 8 15.19 19.87 6.15
N PHE A 9 14.29 20.87 6.25
CA PHE A 9 14.24 21.98 5.30
C PHE A 9 15.44 22.95 5.40
N ARG A 10 16.09 23.02 6.57
CA ARG A 10 17.32 23.84 6.75
C ARG A 10 18.56 23.14 6.15
N THR A 11 18.54 21.82 6.00
CA THR A 11 19.66 21.05 5.47
C THR A 11 19.60 21.02 3.93
N PRO A 12 20.59 21.57 3.19
CA PRO A 12 20.49 21.81 1.75
C PRO A 12 20.25 20.54 0.92
N ASP A 13 20.88 19.39 1.28
CA ASP A 13 20.71 18.15 0.52
C ASP A 13 19.35 17.49 0.78
N LEU A 14 18.88 17.49 2.04
CA LEU A 14 17.55 16.99 2.37
C LEU A 14 16.46 17.87 1.75
N ARG A 15 16.68 19.19 1.73
CA ARG A 15 15.78 20.12 1.04
C ARG A 15 15.68 19.82 -0.45
N LYS A 16 16.81 19.54 -1.14
CA LYS A 16 16.79 19.16 -2.56
C LYS A 16 15.99 17.88 -2.79
N LYS A 17 16.20 16.85 -1.97
CA LYS A 17 15.45 15.58 -2.04
C LYS A 17 13.95 15.76 -1.76
N LEU A 18 13.59 16.57 -0.76
CA LEU A 18 12.19 16.88 -0.44
C LEU A 18 11.50 17.62 -1.58
N LEU A 19 12.15 18.68 -2.11
CA LEU A 19 11.61 19.46 -3.23
C LEU A 19 11.47 18.61 -4.49
N PHE A 20 12.43 17.71 -4.74
CA PHE A 20 12.36 16.77 -5.85
C PHE A 20 11.15 15.82 -5.70
N THR A 21 10.95 15.23 -4.51
CA THR A 21 9.80 14.39 -4.23
C THR A 21 8.49 15.15 -4.40
N LEU A 22 8.39 16.37 -3.88
CA LEU A 22 7.21 17.22 -4.07
C LEU A 22 6.96 17.55 -5.54
N GLY A 23 8.01 17.83 -6.32
CA GLY A 23 7.90 18.07 -7.76
C GLY A 23 7.30 16.87 -8.49
N ILE A 24 7.77 15.65 -8.18
CA ILE A 24 7.21 14.42 -8.77
C ILE A 24 5.73 14.22 -8.35
N ILE A 25 5.39 14.50 -7.09
CA ILE A 25 4.00 14.43 -6.62
C ILE A 25 3.09 15.36 -7.43
N VAL A 26 3.54 16.59 -7.72
CA VAL A 26 2.78 17.53 -8.55
C VAL A 26 2.58 16.97 -9.96
N VAL A 27 3.65 16.44 -10.59
CA VAL A 27 3.55 15.81 -11.93
C VAL A 27 2.56 14.64 -11.91
N TYR A 28 2.64 13.78 -10.89
CA TYR A 28 1.70 12.68 -10.72
C TYR A 28 0.25 13.19 -10.60
N ARG A 29 0.00 14.23 -9.79
CA ARG A 29 -1.35 14.80 -9.63
C ARG A 29 -1.89 15.42 -10.91
N VAL A 30 -1.06 16.08 -11.70
CA VAL A 30 -1.46 16.59 -13.01
C VAL A 30 -1.93 15.43 -13.93
N GLY A 31 -1.16 14.34 -13.98
CA GLY A 31 -1.51 13.18 -14.81
C GLY A 31 -2.80 12.46 -14.38
N THR A 32 -3.20 12.55 -13.10
CA THR A 32 -4.48 11.98 -12.63
C THR A 32 -5.72 12.77 -13.11
N HIS A 33 -5.55 13.94 -13.74
CA HIS A 33 -6.63 14.78 -14.25
C HIS A 33 -6.65 14.87 -15.78
N ILE A 34 -5.69 14.26 -16.46
CA ILE A 34 -5.63 14.25 -17.92
C ILE A 34 -6.50 13.08 -18.43
N PRO A 35 -7.66 13.33 -19.09
CA PRO A 35 -8.50 12.27 -19.64
C PRO A 35 -7.79 11.56 -20.79
N ILE A 36 -8.09 10.26 -20.97
CA ILE A 36 -7.56 9.51 -22.12
C ILE A 36 -8.33 9.85 -23.40
N PRO A 37 -7.69 9.71 -24.57
CA PRO A 37 -8.36 9.90 -25.86
C PRO A 37 -9.54 8.93 -26.03
N GLY A 38 -10.62 9.38 -26.63
CA GLY A 38 -11.83 8.58 -26.90
C GLY A 38 -12.87 8.57 -25.78
N VAL A 39 -12.66 9.32 -24.69
CA VAL A 39 -13.61 9.46 -23.57
C VAL A 39 -14.28 10.83 -23.61
N ASP A 40 -15.59 10.84 -23.50
CA ASP A 40 -16.35 12.08 -23.30
C ASP A 40 -16.32 12.48 -21.81
N TYR A 41 -15.43 13.41 -21.50
CA TYR A 41 -15.22 13.90 -20.14
C TYR A 41 -16.46 14.54 -19.51
N LYS A 42 -17.33 15.16 -20.31
CA LYS A 42 -18.55 15.78 -19.81
C LYS A 42 -19.55 14.73 -19.30
N ASN A 43 -19.68 13.62 -20.02
CA ASN A 43 -20.53 12.51 -19.62
C ASN A 43 -19.93 11.79 -18.38
N VAL A 44 -18.62 11.69 -18.28
CA VAL A 44 -17.93 11.16 -17.07
C VAL A 44 -18.25 12.01 -15.86
N GLN A 45 -18.16 13.33 -15.92
CA GLN A 45 -18.49 14.22 -14.80
C GLN A 45 -19.94 14.06 -14.35
N THR A 46 -20.88 13.97 -15.27
CA THR A 46 -22.29 13.77 -14.96
C THR A 46 -22.55 12.44 -14.23
N CYS A 47 -21.79 11.40 -14.56
CA CYS A 47 -21.90 10.08 -13.92
C CYS A 47 -21.10 9.93 -12.63
N MET A 48 -20.13 10.78 -12.36
CA MET A 48 -19.28 10.67 -11.16
C MET A 48 -20.08 10.77 -9.86
N ASP A 49 -21.06 11.67 -9.78
CA ASP A 49 -21.90 11.85 -8.60
C ASP A 49 -22.72 10.59 -8.28
N VAL A 50 -23.21 9.92 -9.33
CA VAL A 50 -23.97 8.66 -9.22
C VAL A 50 -23.03 7.49 -8.88
N ALA A 51 -21.87 7.43 -9.48
CA ALA A 51 -20.89 6.36 -9.25
C ALA A 51 -20.27 6.42 -7.85
N SER A 52 -20.09 7.60 -7.29
CA SER A 52 -19.56 7.78 -5.93
C SER A 52 -20.52 7.26 -4.84
N ALA A 53 -21.81 7.15 -5.16
CA ALA A 53 -22.82 6.59 -4.26
C ALA A 53 -22.85 5.05 -4.26
N ASN A 54 -22.29 4.41 -5.29
CA ASN A 54 -22.24 2.94 -5.40
C ASN A 54 -21.05 2.37 -4.63
N ARG A 55 -21.36 1.64 -3.56
CA ARG A 55 -20.39 0.96 -2.69
C ARG A 55 -19.91 -0.32 -3.37
N GLY A 56 -18.70 -0.34 -3.84
CA GLY A 56 -18.15 -1.55 -4.44
C GLY A 56 -16.64 -1.53 -4.48
N LEU A 57 -16.07 -2.62 -4.96
CA LEU A 57 -14.63 -2.83 -5.14
C LEU A 57 -13.99 -1.70 -5.98
N PHE A 58 -14.73 -1.16 -6.96
CA PHE A 58 -14.27 -0.03 -7.79
C PHE A 58 -14.02 1.24 -6.99
N SER A 59 -14.78 1.49 -5.91
CA SER A 59 -14.53 2.64 -5.02
C SER A 59 -13.21 2.52 -4.28
N LEU A 60 -12.84 1.32 -3.80
CA LEU A 60 -11.55 1.08 -3.16
C LEU A 60 -10.40 1.29 -4.15
N ILE A 61 -10.51 0.74 -5.36
CA ILE A 61 -9.48 0.90 -6.39
C ILE A 61 -9.35 2.35 -6.82
N ASN A 62 -10.47 3.07 -6.95
CA ASN A 62 -10.49 4.49 -7.26
C ASN A 62 -9.75 5.32 -6.20
N MET A 63 -9.85 4.93 -4.93
CA MET A 63 -9.12 5.57 -3.84
C MET A 63 -7.60 5.34 -3.96
N PHE A 64 -7.15 4.14 -4.36
CA PHE A 64 -5.73 3.86 -4.61
C PHE A 64 -5.20 4.58 -5.84
N SER A 65 -6.03 4.87 -6.83
CA SER A 65 -5.66 5.68 -8.00
C SER A 65 -5.76 7.20 -7.77
N GLY A 66 -6.20 7.64 -6.57
CA GLY A 66 -6.37 9.06 -6.26
C GLY A 66 -7.55 9.72 -6.98
N GLY A 67 -8.60 8.95 -7.31
CA GLY A 67 -9.77 9.41 -8.05
C GLY A 67 -9.65 9.27 -9.58
N ALA A 68 -8.49 8.86 -10.08
CA ALA A 68 -8.20 8.79 -11.51
C ALA A 68 -8.99 7.69 -12.26
N LEU A 69 -9.36 6.60 -11.57
CA LEU A 69 -10.05 5.46 -12.19
C LEU A 69 -11.44 5.84 -12.67
N LEU A 70 -12.26 6.48 -11.84
CA LEU A 70 -13.61 6.90 -12.22
C LEU A 70 -13.60 8.05 -13.23
N GLN A 71 -12.54 8.85 -13.28
CA GLN A 71 -12.33 9.88 -14.29
C GLN A 71 -11.80 9.33 -15.62
N ILE A 72 -11.44 8.05 -15.68
CA ILE A 72 -10.85 7.39 -16.85
C ILE A 72 -9.69 8.22 -17.43
N THR A 73 -8.73 8.55 -16.57
CA THR A 73 -7.57 9.39 -16.91
C THR A 73 -6.36 8.56 -17.32
N LEU A 74 -5.30 9.24 -17.74
CA LEU A 74 -4.01 8.65 -18.11
C LEU A 74 -3.47 7.73 -17.00
N PHE A 75 -3.62 8.10 -15.72
CA PHE A 75 -3.19 7.34 -14.57
C PHE A 75 -4.33 6.56 -13.88
N ALA A 76 -5.38 6.17 -14.65
CA ALA A 76 -6.55 5.47 -14.12
C ALA A 76 -6.22 4.17 -13.36
N LEU A 77 -5.26 3.39 -13.85
CA LEU A 77 -4.78 2.17 -13.17
C LEU A 77 -3.89 2.49 -11.96
N GLY A 78 -3.37 3.71 -11.87
CA GLY A 78 -2.47 4.14 -10.81
C GLY A 78 -1.25 3.24 -10.67
N ILE A 79 -0.88 2.94 -9.43
CA ILE A 79 0.28 2.11 -9.07
C ILE A 79 -0.08 0.63 -8.87
N MET A 80 -1.38 0.27 -8.92
CA MET A 80 -1.87 -1.07 -8.60
C MET A 80 -1.23 -2.20 -9.42
N PRO A 81 -1.05 -2.08 -10.77
CA PRO A 81 -0.41 -3.14 -11.56
C PRO A 81 1.02 -3.43 -11.11
N TYR A 82 1.79 -2.40 -10.73
CA TYR A 82 3.14 -2.57 -10.23
C TYR A 82 3.20 -3.25 -8.87
N ILE A 83 2.31 -2.86 -7.95
CA ILE A 83 2.24 -3.48 -6.64
C ILE A 83 1.88 -4.95 -6.78
N THR A 84 0.86 -5.27 -7.57
CA THR A 84 0.45 -6.65 -7.84
C THR A 84 1.59 -7.46 -8.46
N ALA A 85 2.31 -6.91 -9.42
CA ALA A 85 3.48 -7.55 -10.03
C ALA A 85 4.60 -7.81 -9.01
N SER A 86 4.91 -6.81 -8.18
CA SER A 86 5.92 -6.92 -7.12
C SER A 86 5.57 -8.02 -6.12
N ILE A 87 4.30 -8.08 -5.73
CA ILE A 87 3.76 -9.11 -4.84
C ILE A 87 3.93 -10.50 -5.46
N ILE A 88 3.46 -10.68 -6.69
CA ILE A 88 3.55 -11.96 -7.40
C ILE A 88 5.01 -12.41 -7.49
N LEU A 89 5.93 -11.52 -7.83
CA LEU A 89 7.35 -11.88 -7.88
C LEU A 89 7.95 -12.18 -6.51
N GLN A 90 7.56 -11.47 -5.46
CA GLN A 90 8.00 -11.81 -4.09
C GLN A 90 7.51 -13.21 -3.69
N LEU A 91 6.28 -13.57 -4.03
CA LEU A 91 5.77 -14.94 -3.81
C LEU A 91 6.55 -15.97 -4.62
N LEU A 92 6.81 -15.67 -5.89
CA LEU A 92 7.57 -16.56 -6.78
C LEU A 92 9.04 -16.73 -6.36
N THR A 93 9.66 -15.74 -5.71
CA THR A 93 11.03 -15.88 -5.18
C THR A 93 11.14 -16.92 -4.07
N VAL A 94 10.03 -17.25 -3.39
CA VAL A 94 10.00 -18.31 -2.37
C VAL A 94 9.79 -19.69 -2.98
N VAL A 95 9.00 -19.75 -4.06
CA VAL A 95 8.61 -21.02 -4.69
C VAL A 95 9.64 -21.48 -5.74
N ILE A 96 10.26 -20.52 -6.45
CA ILE A 96 11.18 -20.81 -7.55
C ILE A 96 12.63 -20.70 -7.08
N PRO A 97 13.40 -21.83 -6.99
CA PRO A 97 14.79 -21.81 -6.48
C PRO A 97 15.73 -20.89 -7.26
N ARG A 98 15.49 -20.71 -8.58
CA ARG A 98 16.29 -19.79 -9.42
C ARG A 98 16.13 -18.32 -9.00
N LEU A 99 14.91 -17.91 -8.63
CA LEU A 99 14.66 -16.55 -8.16
C LEU A 99 15.18 -16.34 -6.74
N GLU A 100 15.14 -17.37 -5.90
CA GLU A 100 15.77 -17.35 -4.58
C GLU A 100 17.30 -17.19 -4.69
N ALA A 101 17.94 -17.93 -5.60
CA ALA A 101 19.37 -17.80 -5.88
C ALA A 101 19.72 -16.35 -6.32
N LEU A 102 18.94 -15.77 -7.25
CA LEU A 102 19.11 -14.38 -7.67
C LEU A 102 18.99 -13.41 -6.48
N LYS A 103 18.05 -13.62 -5.56
CA LYS A 103 17.91 -12.77 -4.36
C LYS A 103 19.16 -12.85 -3.47
N LYS A 104 19.82 -14.01 -3.38
CA LYS A 104 21.07 -14.22 -2.64
C LYS A 104 22.30 -13.61 -3.32
N GLU A 105 22.27 -13.30 -4.62
CA GLU A 105 23.32 -12.59 -5.33
C GLU A 105 23.49 -11.10 -4.94
N GLY A 106 22.60 -10.58 -4.07
CA GLY A 106 22.67 -9.19 -3.60
C GLY A 106 22.17 -8.18 -4.63
N GLN A 107 22.87 -7.06 -4.80
CA GLN A 107 22.45 -5.93 -5.65
C GLN A 107 22.21 -6.31 -7.12
N ALA A 108 23.06 -7.13 -7.70
CA ALA A 108 22.94 -7.57 -9.09
C ALA A 108 21.68 -8.42 -9.31
N GLY A 109 21.37 -9.31 -8.37
CA GLY A 109 20.17 -10.14 -8.42
C GLY A 109 18.89 -9.34 -8.18
N THR A 110 18.89 -8.39 -7.24
CA THR A 110 17.73 -7.52 -7.00
C THR A 110 17.39 -6.64 -8.21
N THR A 111 18.40 -6.16 -8.95
CA THR A 111 18.19 -5.42 -10.20
C THR A 111 17.48 -6.26 -11.26
N LYS A 112 17.86 -7.54 -11.41
CA LYS A 112 17.18 -8.47 -12.33
C LYS A 112 15.73 -8.74 -11.91
N ILE A 113 15.48 -8.95 -10.61
CA ILE A 113 14.13 -9.15 -10.07
C ILE A 113 13.27 -7.93 -10.34
N THR A 114 13.80 -6.70 -10.11
CA THR A 114 13.10 -5.46 -10.44
C THR A 114 12.75 -5.38 -11.93
N GLN A 115 13.63 -5.84 -12.81
CA GLN A 115 13.36 -5.85 -14.24
C GLN A 115 12.24 -6.82 -14.62
N TYR A 116 12.19 -8.00 -14.01
CA TYR A 116 11.05 -8.92 -14.16
C TYR A 116 9.74 -8.32 -13.62
N THR A 117 9.82 -7.57 -12.52
CA THR A 117 8.66 -6.82 -11.98
C THR A 117 8.13 -5.82 -13.01
N ARG A 118 9.00 -5.08 -13.69
CA ARG A 118 8.59 -4.13 -14.75
C ARG A 118 7.88 -4.83 -15.91
N TYR A 119 8.41 -5.94 -16.41
CA TYR A 119 7.76 -6.71 -17.49
C TYR A 119 6.39 -7.23 -17.07
N LEU A 120 6.29 -7.80 -15.86
CA LEU A 120 5.02 -8.30 -15.35
C LEU A 120 4.02 -7.15 -15.11
N THR A 121 4.51 -5.98 -14.67
CA THR A 121 3.68 -4.77 -14.52
C THR A 121 3.04 -4.36 -15.84
N VAL A 122 3.80 -4.33 -16.93
CA VAL A 122 3.27 -3.99 -18.27
C VAL A 122 2.20 -5.00 -18.70
N ALA A 123 2.46 -6.30 -18.52
CA ALA A 123 1.49 -7.34 -18.85
C ALA A 123 0.19 -7.20 -18.05
N LEU A 124 0.29 -6.97 -16.73
CA LEU A 124 -0.86 -6.75 -15.87
C LEU A 124 -1.60 -5.43 -16.19
N ALA A 125 -0.87 -4.37 -16.55
CA ALA A 125 -1.47 -3.10 -16.95
C ALA A 125 -2.31 -3.24 -18.23
N ILE A 126 -1.83 -3.98 -19.22
CA ILE A 126 -2.60 -4.30 -20.44
C ILE A 126 -3.86 -5.08 -20.07
N LEU A 127 -3.74 -6.11 -19.25
CA LEU A 127 -4.86 -6.94 -18.81
C LEU A 127 -5.90 -6.13 -18.03
N GLN A 128 -5.47 -5.35 -17.05
CA GLN A 128 -6.37 -4.52 -16.23
C GLN A 128 -6.95 -3.36 -17.05
N GLY A 129 -6.16 -2.74 -17.94
CA GLY A 129 -6.61 -1.70 -18.85
C GLY A 129 -7.68 -2.18 -19.81
N THR A 130 -7.52 -3.37 -20.40
CA THR A 130 -8.57 -3.97 -21.26
C THR A 130 -9.85 -4.23 -20.48
N GLY A 131 -9.76 -4.72 -19.23
CA GLY A 131 -10.91 -4.91 -18.36
C GLY A 131 -11.61 -3.60 -18.01
N LEU A 132 -10.87 -2.56 -17.69
CA LEU A 132 -11.43 -1.25 -17.38
C LEU A 132 -12.11 -0.62 -18.59
N VAL A 133 -11.49 -0.67 -19.76
CA VAL A 133 -12.11 -0.14 -20.99
C VAL A 133 -13.36 -0.94 -21.36
N ALA A 134 -13.36 -2.27 -21.21
CA ALA A 134 -14.53 -3.10 -21.43
C ALA A 134 -15.70 -2.76 -20.48
N THR A 135 -15.41 -2.51 -19.19
CA THR A 135 -16.45 -2.09 -18.22
C THR A 135 -16.94 -0.66 -18.46
N ALA A 136 -16.08 0.25 -18.92
CA ALA A 136 -16.47 1.60 -19.30
C ALA A 136 -17.40 1.59 -20.54
N ARG A 137 -17.09 0.78 -21.54
CA ARG A 137 -17.93 0.63 -22.76
C ARG A 137 -19.29 -0.02 -22.48
N SER A 138 -19.33 -1.00 -21.61
CA SER A 138 -20.59 -1.65 -21.22
C SER A 138 -21.45 -0.81 -20.28
N GLY A 139 -20.97 0.35 -19.81
CA GLY A 139 -21.63 1.17 -18.80
C GLY A 139 -21.64 0.55 -17.39
N ALA A 140 -21.03 -0.62 -17.20
CA ALA A 140 -21.00 -1.31 -15.92
C ALA A 140 -20.18 -0.56 -14.85
N LEU A 141 -19.29 0.33 -15.25
CA LEU A 141 -18.52 1.18 -14.36
C LEU A 141 -19.38 2.21 -13.62
N PHE A 142 -20.44 2.71 -14.29
CA PHE A 142 -21.31 3.78 -13.82
C PHE A 142 -22.77 3.31 -13.73
N GLN A 143 -23.01 2.24 -12.99
CA GLN A 143 -24.36 1.69 -12.83
C GLN A 143 -25.33 2.72 -12.26
N GLY A 144 -26.49 2.88 -12.93
CA GLY A 144 -27.51 3.83 -12.54
C GLY A 144 -27.38 5.22 -13.19
N CYS A 145 -26.34 5.47 -14.00
CA CYS A 145 -26.22 6.71 -14.76
C CYS A 145 -26.88 6.57 -16.15
N PRO A 146 -27.79 7.48 -16.55
CA PRO A 146 -28.51 7.40 -17.81
C PRO A 146 -27.61 7.53 -19.06
N VAL A 147 -26.45 8.16 -18.94
CA VAL A 147 -25.48 8.37 -20.03
C VAL A 147 -24.24 7.45 -19.90
N ALA A 148 -24.31 6.40 -19.09
CA ALA A 148 -23.18 5.50 -18.83
C ALA A 148 -22.61 4.84 -20.11
N THR A 149 -23.45 4.51 -21.07
CA THR A 149 -23.06 3.90 -22.35
C THR A 149 -22.51 4.92 -23.37
N GLN A 150 -22.66 6.23 -23.14
CA GLN A 150 -22.18 7.31 -24.02
C GLN A 150 -20.81 7.86 -23.56
N ILE A 151 -20.21 7.29 -22.55
CA ILE A 151 -18.88 7.71 -22.03
C ILE A 151 -17.80 7.44 -23.08
N VAL A 152 -17.92 6.33 -23.81
CA VAL A 152 -17.04 5.98 -24.93
C VAL A 152 -17.92 5.97 -26.21
N PRO A 153 -18.08 7.10 -26.89
CA PRO A 153 -18.98 7.22 -28.04
C PRO A 153 -18.53 6.37 -29.24
N ASP A 154 -17.23 6.26 -29.45
CA ASP A 154 -16.64 5.45 -30.52
C ASP A 154 -16.29 4.04 -30.03
N GLN A 155 -17.02 3.04 -30.51
CA GLN A 155 -16.85 1.64 -30.17
C GLN A 155 -15.88 0.89 -31.10
N SER A 156 -15.08 1.58 -31.89
CA SER A 156 -14.06 1.00 -32.76
C SER A 156 -13.01 0.20 -31.96
N ILE A 157 -12.51 -0.87 -32.59
CA ILE A 157 -11.38 -1.65 -32.01
C ILE A 157 -10.13 -0.77 -31.92
N PHE A 158 -9.94 0.14 -32.88
CA PHE A 158 -8.82 1.07 -32.88
C PHE A 158 -8.85 1.99 -31.67
N THR A 159 -9.99 2.62 -31.37
CA THR A 159 -10.17 3.49 -30.19
C THR A 159 -9.92 2.70 -28.89
N THR A 160 -10.42 1.45 -28.80
CA THR A 160 -10.15 0.58 -27.66
C THR A 160 -8.65 0.31 -27.47
N ALA A 161 -7.96 -0.01 -28.56
CA ALA A 161 -6.50 -0.24 -28.51
C ALA A 161 -5.74 1.01 -28.07
N VAL A 162 -6.08 2.18 -28.59
CA VAL A 162 -5.49 3.46 -28.20
C VAL A 162 -5.71 3.73 -26.71
N MET A 163 -6.92 3.52 -26.19
CA MET A 163 -7.22 3.69 -24.77
C MET A 163 -6.37 2.78 -23.89
N VAL A 164 -6.28 1.49 -24.21
CA VAL A 164 -5.49 0.50 -23.46
C VAL A 164 -4.00 0.85 -23.49
N ILE A 165 -3.46 1.20 -24.66
CA ILE A 165 -2.06 1.60 -24.80
C ILE A 165 -1.77 2.86 -23.97
N THR A 166 -2.65 3.85 -24.02
CA THR A 166 -2.50 5.10 -23.28
C THR A 166 -2.50 4.86 -21.76
N MET A 167 -3.41 4.02 -21.24
CA MET A 167 -3.44 3.65 -19.82
C MET A 167 -2.19 2.86 -19.40
N THR A 168 -1.73 1.95 -20.26
CA THR A 168 -0.52 1.16 -20.00
C THR A 168 0.71 2.06 -19.99
N ALA A 169 0.83 2.99 -20.93
CA ALA A 169 1.88 3.99 -20.95
C ALA A 169 1.84 4.87 -19.69
N GLY A 170 0.64 5.28 -19.26
CA GLY A 170 0.44 5.99 -18.00
C GLY A 170 0.96 5.21 -16.79
N THR A 171 0.66 3.91 -16.70
CA THR A 171 1.19 3.04 -15.63
C THR A 171 2.71 2.93 -15.68
N CYS A 172 3.32 2.83 -16.87
CA CYS A 172 4.77 2.84 -17.02
C CYS A 172 5.40 4.15 -16.50
N VAL A 173 4.76 5.29 -16.78
CA VAL A 173 5.20 6.60 -16.27
C VAL A 173 5.09 6.64 -14.75
N VAL A 174 3.97 6.18 -14.17
CA VAL A 174 3.80 6.14 -12.69
C VAL A 174 4.84 5.24 -12.03
N MET A 175 5.11 4.07 -12.61
CA MET A 175 6.16 3.17 -12.16
C MET A 175 7.53 3.88 -12.18
N TRP A 176 7.88 4.54 -13.28
CA TRP A 176 9.13 5.28 -13.41
C TRP A 176 9.25 6.43 -12.41
N LEU A 177 8.16 7.19 -12.19
CA LEU A 177 8.11 8.25 -11.17
C LEU A 177 8.34 7.70 -9.75
N GLY A 178 7.76 6.53 -9.44
CA GLY A 178 7.96 5.85 -8.15
C GLY A 178 9.40 5.39 -7.94
N GLU A 179 10.03 4.80 -8.95
CA GLU A 179 11.44 4.42 -8.91
C GLU A 179 12.34 5.66 -8.76
N LEU A 180 12.02 6.75 -9.46
CA LEU A 180 12.77 8.00 -9.40
C LEU A 180 12.74 8.63 -7.98
N ILE A 181 11.59 8.56 -7.28
CA ILE A 181 11.50 8.98 -5.87
C ILE A 181 12.38 8.08 -4.99
N THR A 182 12.37 6.77 -5.21
CA THR A 182 13.17 5.83 -4.42
C THR A 182 14.67 6.07 -4.60
N ASP A 183 15.12 6.37 -5.82
CA ASP A 183 16.53 6.56 -6.13
C ASP A 183 17.06 7.93 -5.69
N ARG A 184 16.30 8.99 -5.92
CA ARG A 184 16.76 10.38 -5.74
C ARG A 184 15.99 11.18 -4.71
N GLY A 185 14.86 10.67 -4.24
CA GLY A 185 13.97 11.31 -3.27
C GLY A 185 14.21 10.85 -1.83
N ILE A 186 13.15 10.84 -1.06
CA ILE A 186 13.09 10.35 0.32
C ILE A 186 12.03 9.26 0.38
N GLY A 187 12.35 8.14 1.02
CA GLY A 187 11.42 7.07 1.24
C GLY A 187 11.25 6.10 0.07
N ASN A 188 10.31 5.17 0.23
CA ASN A 188 9.91 4.27 -0.85
C ASN A 188 8.92 5.02 -1.76
N GLY A 189 9.32 5.29 -3.01
CA GLY A 189 8.53 6.09 -3.94
C GLY A 189 7.15 5.51 -4.22
N MET A 190 7.03 4.18 -4.29
CA MET A 190 5.74 3.53 -4.51
C MET A 190 4.78 3.75 -3.34
N SER A 191 5.28 3.63 -2.12
CA SER A 191 4.49 3.89 -0.91
C SER A 191 4.06 5.36 -0.81
N ILE A 192 4.94 6.29 -1.19
CA ILE A 192 4.63 7.74 -1.20
C ILE A 192 3.56 8.06 -2.23
N LEU A 193 3.64 7.50 -3.44
CA LEU A 193 2.61 7.71 -4.46
C LEU A 193 1.24 7.17 -4.02
N MET A 194 1.20 6.00 -3.35
CA MET A 194 -0.02 5.50 -2.73
C MET A 194 -0.55 6.42 -1.63
N PHE A 195 0.33 6.85 -0.73
CA PHE A 195 -0.02 7.79 0.34
C PHE A 195 -0.69 9.04 -0.23
N ILE A 196 -0.09 9.67 -1.24
CA ILE A 196 -0.61 10.88 -1.88
C ILE A 196 -1.93 10.61 -2.62
N SER A 197 -2.06 9.46 -3.28
CA SER A 197 -3.31 9.08 -3.94
C SER A 197 -4.47 9.04 -2.94
N ILE A 198 -4.26 8.36 -1.82
CA ILE A 198 -5.29 8.23 -0.77
C ILE A 198 -5.53 9.58 -0.08
N ALA A 199 -4.46 10.28 0.32
CA ALA A 199 -4.58 11.57 1.01
C ALA A 199 -5.32 12.63 0.18
N ALA A 200 -5.19 12.59 -1.13
CA ALA A 200 -5.85 13.54 -2.03
C ALA A 200 -7.36 13.30 -2.19
N THR A 201 -7.85 12.09 -1.92
CA THR A 201 -9.29 11.78 -1.95
C THR A 201 -10.00 12.12 -0.65
N PHE A 202 -9.26 12.30 0.45
CA PHE A 202 -9.82 12.60 1.77
C PHE A 202 -10.69 13.86 1.85
N PRO A 203 -10.24 15.04 1.36
CA PRO A 203 -11.03 16.26 1.49
C PRO A 203 -12.37 16.17 0.77
N SER A 204 -12.39 15.61 -0.44
CA SER A 204 -13.61 15.44 -1.23
C SER A 204 -14.58 14.44 -0.59
N ALA A 205 -14.06 13.33 -0.06
CA ALA A 205 -14.87 12.33 0.61
C ALA A 205 -15.48 12.85 1.92
N LEU A 206 -14.72 13.61 2.71
CA LEU A 206 -15.24 14.29 3.93
C LEU A 206 -16.31 15.30 3.58
N TRP A 207 -16.13 16.09 2.50
CA TRP A 207 -17.11 17.07 2.07
C TRP A 207 -18.41 16.42 1.59
N THR A 208 -18.32 15.28 0.92
CA THR A 208 -19.47 14.49 0.47
C THR A 208 -20.31 14.00 1.68
N ILE A 209 -19.68 13.56 2.76
CA ILE A 209 -20.38 13.14 3.97
C ILE A 209 -21.17 14.31 4.56
N LYS A 210 -20.58 15.51 4.62
CA LYS A 210 -21.29 16.71 5.07
C LYS A 210 -22.52 17.02 4.21
N LEU A 211 -22.41 16.89 2.89
CA LEU A 211 -23.51 17.21 1.96
C LEU A 211 -24.63 16.16 2.00
N GLN A 212 -24.30 14.89 2.23
CA GLN A 212 -25.28 13.79 2.25
C GLN A 212 -25.88 13.53 3.64
N GLY A 213 -25.29 14.08 4.68
CA GLY A 213 -25.73 13.90 6.06
C GLY A 213 -27.10 14.53 6.35
N LYS A 214 -27.95 13.82 7.09
CA LYS A 214 -29.33 14.20 7.40
C LYS A 214 -29.46 14.96 8.73
N LEU A 215 -28.57 14.69 9.69
CA LEU A 215 -28.58 15.26 11.03
C LEU A 215 -27.92 16.64 11.08
N ALA A 216 -28.66 17.67 11.45
CA ALA A 216 -28.17 19.06 11.57
C ALA A 216 -27.39 19.54 10.32
N GLY A 217 -27.90 19.25 9.12
CA GLY A 217 -27.22 19.61 7.86
C GLY A 217 -25.89 18.88 7.64
N GLY A 218 -25.73 17.69 8.23
CA GLY A 218 -24.55 16.85 8.05
C GLY A 218 -23.36 17.20 8.98
N TRP A 219 -23.46 18.22 9.82
CA TRP A 219 -22.35 18.64 10.69
C TRP A 219 -22.09 17.66 11.82
N ILE A 220 -23.11 17.02 12.38
CA ILE A 220 -22.96 16.01 13.42
C ILE A 220 -22.28 14.76 12.86
N GLU A 221 -22.73 14.28 11.69
CA GLU A 221 -22.13 13.13 11.01
C GLU A 221 -20.68 13.42 10.61
N PHE A 222 -20.39 14.60 10.09
CA PHE A 222 -19.05 15.06 9.77
C PHE A 222 -18.14 15.09 11.02
N GLY A 223 -18.63 15.64 12.13
CA GLY A 223 -17.89 15.69 13.40
C GLY A 223 -17.60 14.29 13.98
N THR A 224 -18.59 13.38 13.96
CA THR A 224 -18.42 12.01 14.44
C THR A 224 -17.44 11.23 13.59
N VAL A 225 -17.47 11.37 12.26
CA VAL A 225 -16.52 10.71 11.34
C VAL A 225 -15.09 11.20 11.61
N ILE A 226 -14.88 12.50 11.81
CA ILE A 226 -13.55 13.03 12.15
C ILE A 226 -13.08 12.51 13.51
N ALA A 227 -13.94 12.51 14.53
CA ALA A 227 -13.58 12.02 15.86
C ALA A 227 -13.18 10.54 15.83
N VAL A 228 -13.97 9.70 15.16
CA VAL A 228 -13.65 8.27 14.97
C VAL A 228 -12.35 8.11 14.17
N GLY A 229 -12.16 8.88 13.10
CA GLY A 229 -10.94 8.88 12.31
C GLY A 229 -9.69 9.22 13.13
N LEU A 230 -9.75 10.25 13.99
CA LEU A 230 -8.65 10.63 14.86
C LEU A 230 -8.32 9.55 15.90
N VAL A 231 -9.34 8.92 16.50
CA VAL A 231 -9.15 7.79 17.43
C VAL A 231 -8.48 6.62 16.72
N MET A 232 -8.94 6.29 15.49
CA MET A 232 -8.34 5.23 14.68
C MET A 232 -6.88 5.53 14.31
N VAL A 233 -6.57 6.75 13.88
CA VAL A 233 -5.19 7.18 13.61
C VAL A 233 -4.33 7.04 14.87
N GLY A 234 -4.83 7.46 16.04
CA GLY A 234 -4.13 7.32 17.31
C GLY A 234 -3.81 5.86 17.67
N LEU A 235 -4.78 4.96 17.52
CA LEU A 235 -4.61 3.52 17.73
C LEU A 235 -3.58 2.91 16.77
N VAL A 236 -3.66 3.26 15.49
CA VAL A 236 -2.71 2.78 14.48
C VAL A 236 -1.30 3.26 14.77
N VAL A 237 -1.12 4.54 15.10
CA VAL A 237 0.20 5.10 15.48
C VAL A 237 0.76 4.39 16.71
N PHE A 238 -0.06 4.13 17.71
CA PHE A 238 0.35 3.44 18.94
C PHE A 238 0.87 2.02 18.65
N VAL A 239 0.15 1.23 17.85
CA VAL A 239 0.56 -0.14 17.53
C VAL A 239 1.73 -0.19 16.55
N GLU A 240 1.77 0.70 15.54
CA GLU A 240 2.89 0.78 14.57
C GLU A 240 4.22 1.20 15.20
N GLN A 241 4.18 1.93 16.31
CA GLN A 241 5.38 2.29 17.08
C GLN A 241 5.76 1.24 18.12
N ALA A 242 4.85 0.33 18.47
CA ALA A 242 5.09 -0.71 19.44
C ALA A 242 6.15 -1.70 18.95
N GLN A 243 7.19 -1.89 19.76
CA GLN A 243 8.28 -2.80 19.44
C GLN A 243 8.74 -3.57 20.68
N ARG A 244 9.04 -4.86 20.50
CA ARG A 244 9.72 -5.66 21.50
C ARG A 244 11.23 -5.54 21.32
N ARG A 245 11.94 -5.08 22.33
CA ARG A 245 13.40 -4.92 22.33
C ARG A 245 14.04 -6.16 22.92
N ILE A 246 14.80 -6.90 22.13
CA ILE A 246 15.57 -8.06 22.58
C ILE A 246 16.99 -7.58 22.89
N PRO A 247 17.47 -7.68 24.15
CA PRO A 247 18.81 -7.23 24.51
C PRO A 247 19.87 -8.14 23.88
N VAL A 248 20.89 -7.54 23.29
CA VAL A 248 22.05 -8.19 22.70
C VAL A 248 23.29 -7.62 23.35
N GLN A 249 24.18 -8.50 23.80
CA GLN A 249 25.47 -8.13 24.37
C GLN A 249 26.60 -8.57 23.44
N TYR A 250 27.57 -7.70 23.25
CA TYR A 250 28.77 -8.00 22.49
C TYR A 250 29.92 -8.29 23.46
N ALA A 251 30.70 -9.32 23.16
CA ALA A 251 31.86 -9.71 24.01
C ALA A 251 32.86 -8.55 24.08
N LYS A 252 33.34 -8.27 25.31
CA LYS A 252 34.44 -7.33 25.51
C LYS A 252 35.73 -7.98 25.04
N ARG A 253 36.49 -7.31 24.18
CA ARG A 253 37.86 -7.71 23.83
C ARG A 253 38.85 -6.84 24.60
N MET A 254 39.74 -7.46 25.36
CA MET A 254 40.88 -6.78 25.98
C MET A 254 42.09 -6.92 25.05
N ILE A 255 42.65 -5.80 24.62
CA ILE A 255 43.93 -5.75 23.89
C ILE A 255 44.88 -4.94 24.76
N GLY A 256 45.76 -5.66 25.48
CA GLY A 256 46.62 -5.09 26.49
C GLY A 256 45.81 -4.52 27.68
N ARG A 257 46.11 -3.29 28.10
CA ARG A 257 45.39 -2.59 29.19
C ARG A 257 44.11 -1.87 28.76
N ARG A 258 43.76 -1.88 27.47
CA ARG A 258 42.56 -1.19 26.96
C ARG A 258 41.47 -2.21 26.68
N SER A 259 40.27 -1.94 27.22
CA SER A 259 39.05 -2.71 26.96
C SER A 259 38.32 -2.09 25.74
N TYR A 260 38.19 -2.89 24.68
CA TYR A 260 37.42 -2.52 23.48
C TYR A 260 36.13 -3.35 23.42
N GLY A 261 35.01 -2.69 23.13
CA GLY A 261 33.70 -3.34 23.00
C GLY A 261 32.94 -3.45 24.32
N GLY A 262 31.91 -4.27 24.35
CA GLY A 262 31.05 -4.46 25.53
C GLY A 262 29.87 -3.49 25.54
N THR A 263 29.47 -2.95 24.39
CA THR A 263 28.22 -2.20 24.23
C THR A 263 27.06 -3.18 24.25
N SER A 264 26.05 -2.89 25.06
CA SER A 264 24.78 -3.56 24.99
C SER A 264 23.89 -2.82 23.96
N THR A 265 23.33 -3.53 23.03
CA THR A 265 22.35 -3.02 22.07
C THR A 265 21.09 -3.87 22.13
N TYR A 266 20.09 -3.57 21.30
CA TYR A 266 18.88 -4.36 21.24
C TYR A 266 18.42 -4.55 19.79
N ILE A 267 17.78 -5.69 19.51
CA ILE A 267 17.09 -5.95 18.27
C ILE A 267 15.64 -5.49 18.44
N PRO A 268 15.18 -4.45 17.70
CA PRO A 268 13.81 -4.02 17.76
C PRO A 268 12.94 -4.92 16.85
N LEU A 269 12.03 -5.70 17.43
CA LEU A 269 10.99 -6.42 16.70
C LEU A 269 9.69 -5.66 16.81
N LYS A 270 9.19 -5.13 15.70
CA LYS A 270 7.89 -4.43 15.65
C LYS A 270 6.74 -5.40 15.90
N VAL A 271 5.68 -4.96 16.56
CA VAL A 271 4.45 -5.76 16.73
C VAL A 271 3.81 -6.03 15.38
N ASN A 272 3.72 -5.01 14.52
CA ASN A 272 3.38 -5.16 13.13
C ASN A 272 4.65 -5.19 12.28
N GLN A 273 5.26 -6.37 12.13
CA GLN A 273 6.45 -6.58 11.29
C GLN A 273 6.10 -6.55 9.80
N ALA A 274 4.89 -7.00 9.45
CA ALA A 274 4.42 -7.08 8.09
C ALA A 274 4.02 -5.70 7.50
N GLY A 275 3.82 -4.69 8.35
CA GLY A 275 3.35 -3.38 7.91
C GLY A 275 1.97 -3.45 7.27
N VAL A 276 1.78 -2.68 6.20
CA VAL A 276 0.49 -2.58 5.48
C VAL A 276 0.38 -3.58 4.32
N ILE A 277 1.48 -4.24 3.97
CA ILE A 277 1.60 -5.10 2.79
C ILE A 277 0.55 -6.23 2.76
N PRO A 278 0.27 -6.97 3.85
CA PRO A 278 -0.75 -8.03 3.85
C PRO A 278 -2.15 -7.56 3.46
N VAL A 279 -2.49 -6.33 3.83
CA VAL A 279 -3.80 -5.74 3.53
C VAL A 279 -3.93 -5.43 2.04
N ILE A 280 -2.85 -4.93 1.44
CA ILE A 280 -2.77 -4.67 0.00
C ILE A 280 -2.83 -5.99 -0.78
N PHE A 281 -2.16 -7.05 -0.29
CA PHE A 281 -2.19 -8.38 -0.91
C PHE A 281 -3.59 -8.98 -0.90
N ALA A 282 -4.26 -8.93 0.25
CA ALA A 282 -5.61 -9.43 0.39
C ALA A 282 -6.60 -8.72 -0.54
N SER A 283 -6.52 -7.39 -0.63
CA SER A 283 -7.37 -6.60 -1.53
C SER A 283 -7.08 -6.90 -3.01
N SER A 284 -5.81 -7.03 -3.39
CA SER A 284 -5.41 -7.36 -4.77
C SER A 284 -5.86 -8.76 -5.17
N LEU A 285 -5.74 -9.75 -4.27
CA LEU A 285 -6.18 -11.12 -4.54
C LEU A 285 -7.69 -11.22 -4.69
N LEU A 286 -8.46 -10.51 -3.85
CA LEU A 286 -9.92 -10.46 -3.98
C LEU A 286 -10.41 -9.75 -5.23
N TYR A 287 -9.56 -8.90 -5.82
CA TYR A 287 -9.87 -8.25 -7.09
C TYR A 287 -9.78 -9.19 -8.30
N ILE A 288 -8.89 -10.19 -8.28
CA ILE A 288 -8.68 -11.12 -9.40
C ILE A 288 -9.97 -11.85 -9.84
N PRO A 289 -10.78 -12.48 -8.94
CA PRO A 289 -12.02 -13.11 -9.33
C PRO A 289 -13.02 -12.16 -9.99
N SER A 290 -13.07 -10.91 -9.54
CA SER A 290 -13.95 -9.90 -10.14
C SER A 290 -13.51 -9.49 -11.54
N LEU A 291 -12.19 -9.42 -11.78
CA LEU A 291 -11.63 -9.22 -13.12
C LEU A 291 -12.00 -10.37 -14.06
N VAL A 292 -11.77 -11.62 -13.64
CA VAL A 292 -12.07 -12.80 -14.44
C VAL A 292 -13.58 -12.88 -14.75
N ALA A 293 -14.43 -12.52 -13.78
CA ALA A 293 -15.88 -12.45 -14.00
C ALA A 293 -16.30 -11.41 -15.04
N GLN A 294 -15.54 -10.33 -15.22
CA GLN A 294 -15.79 -9.30 -16.25
C GLN A 294 -15.48 -9.81 -17.67
N PHE A 295 -14.43 -10.62 -17.82
CA PHE A 295 -14.05 -11.20 -19.11
C PHE A 295 -14.91 -12.41 -19.52
N SER A 296 -15.62 -13.03 -18.56
CA SER A 296 -16.51 -14.15 -18.85
C SER A 296 -17.77 -13.64 -19.56
N GLY A 297 -17.90 -13.99 -20.84
CA GLY A 297 -19.10 -13.69 -21.65
C GLY A 297 -20.30 -14.53 -21.17
N GLY A 298 -21.49 -13.90 -21.10
CA GLY A 298 -22.74 -14.54 -20.74
C GLY A 298 -23.13 -14.44 -19.26
N ASN A 299 -24.39 -14.79 -18.94
CA ASN A 299 -24.92 -14.83 -17.56
C ASN A 299 -24.67 -16.20 -16.93
N SER A 300 -23.42 -16.56 -16.68
CA SER A 300 -23.10 -17.79 -15.96
C SER A 300 -23.38 -17.61 -14.47
N GLY A 301 -23.93 -18.64 -13.80
CA GLY A 301 -24.23 -18.60 -12.37
C GLY A 301 -23.03 -18.25 -11.50
N TRP A 302 -21.81 -18.58 -11.96
CA TRP A 302 -20.56 -18.21 -11.29
C TRP A 302 -20.32 -16.68 -11.30
N LYS A 303 -20.57 -16.02 -12.44
CA LYS A 303 -20.43 -14.56 -12.58
C LYS A 303 -21.36 -13.82 -11.61
N THR A 304 -22.64 -14.22 -11.58
CA THR A 304 -23.62 -13.65 -10.66
C THR A 304 -23.25 -13.90 -9.21
N TRP A 305 -22.74 -15.09 -8.88
CA TRP A 305 -22.27 -15.42 -7.54
C TRP A 305 -21.08 -14.56 -7.10
N VAL A 306 -20.08 -14.39 -7.96
CA VAL A 306 -18.91 -13.51 -7.67
C VAL A 306 -19.34 -12.06 -7.49
N GLN A 307 -20.22 -11.56 -8.37
CA GLN A 307 -20.71 -10.19 -8.29
C GLN A 307 -21.57 -9.93 -7.04
N SER A 308 -22.37 -10.89 -6.60
CA SER A 308 -23.21 -10.75 -5.40
C SER A 308 -22.46 -10.90 -4.11
N ASN A 309 -21.45 -11.80 -4.04
CA ASN A 309 -20.81 -12.20 -2.78
C ASN A 309 -19.39 -11.64 -2.60
N LEU A 310 -18.64 -11.43 -3.69
CA LEU A 310 -17.24 -11.00 -3.61
C LEU A 310 -17.00 -9.55 -4.06
N THR A 311 -17.93 -8.94 -4.81
CA THR A 311 -17.77 -7.55 -5.27
C THR A 311 -18.41 -6.56 -4.30
N LYS A 312 -19.41 -6.99 -3.53
CA LYS A 312 -20.06 -6.16 -2.51
C LYS A 312 -19.23 -6.18 -1.23
N GLY A 313 -18.66 -5.05 -0.85
CA GLY A 313 -17.84 -4.93 0.38
C GLY A 313 -18.59 -5.20 1.68
N ASP A 314 -19.92 -5.16 1.67
CA ASP A 314 -20.79 -5.37 2.85
C ASP A 314 -21.16 -6.83 3.06
N HIS A 315 -20.86 -7.71 2.10
CA HIS A 315 -21.30 -9.11 2.19
C HIS A 315 -20.42 -9.89 3.19
N PRO A 316 -21.02 -10.70 4.09
CA PRO A 316 -20.26 -11.43 5.12
C PRO A 316 -19.18 -12.36 4.55
N ILE A 317 -19.40 -12.95 3.38
CA ILE A 317 -18.41 -13.81 2.70
C ILE A 317 -17.18 -12.98 2.31
N TYR A 318 -17.38 -11.77 1.75
CA TYR A 318 -16.28 -10.85 1.42
C TYR A 318 -15.48 -10.47 2.66
N VAL A 319 -16.18 -10.03 3.72
CA VAL A 319 -15.58 -9.61 4.99
C VAL A 319 -14.75 -10.72 5.64
N THR A 320 -15.31 -11.93 5.70
CA THR A 320 -14.63 -13.10 6.27
C THR A 320 -13.42 -13.52 5.43
N ALA A 321 -13.56 -13.58 4.10
CA ALA A 321 -12.47 -13.92 3.19
C ALA A 321 -11.34 -12.90 3.28
N TYR A 322 -11.69 -11.61 3.33
CA TYR A 322 -10.73 -10.52 3.45
C TYR A 322 -9.93 -10.59 4.76
N PHE A 323 -10.61 -10.82 5.89
CA PHE A 323 -9.96 -11.00 7.18
C PHE A 323 -8.98 -12.18 7.20
N LEU A 324 -9.45 -13.36 6.73
CA LEU A 324 -8.62 -14.56 6.67
C LEU A 324 -7.39 -14.38 5.78
N LEU A 325 -7.57 -13.73 4.63
CA LEU A 325 -6.45 -13.42 3.73
C LEU A 325 -5.45 -12.45 4.36
N ILE A 326 -5.91 -11.42 5.09
CA ILE A 326 -5.00 -10.50 5.80
C ILE A 326 -4.17 -11.28 6.83
N VAL A 327 -4.79 -12.12 7.65
CA VAL A 327 -4.10 -12.93 8.64
C VAL A 327 -3.09 -13.88 7.96
N PHE A 328 -3.52 -14.60 6.93
CA PHE A 328 -2.65 -15.50 6.17
C PHE A 328 -1.43 -14.76 5.59
N PHE A 329 -1.64 -13.65 4.89
CA PHE A 329 -0.55 -12.89 4.31
C PHE A 329 0.34 -12.20 5.35
N ALA A 330 -0.16 -11.86 6.52
CA ALA A 330 0.66 -11.33 7.61
C ALA A 330 1.69 -12.36 8.07
N PHE A 331 1.27 -13.60 8.34
CA PHE A 331 2.19 -14.69 8.68
C PHE A 331 3.16 -15.00 7.54
N PHE A 332 2.63 -15.10 6.33
CA PHE A 332 3.42 -15.39 5.15
C PHE A 332 4.51 -14.33 4.91
N TYR A 333 4.16 -13.06 4.99
CA TYR A 333 5.11 -11.96 4.78
C TYR A 333 6.17 -11.90 5.86
N VAL A 334 5.81 -12.10 7.13
CA VAL A 334 6.78 -12.13 8.23
C VAL A 334 7.79 -13.27 8.04
N ALA A 335 7.32 -14.45 7.62
CA ALA A 335 8.20 -15.60 7.35
C ALA A 335 9.22 -15.33 6.23
N ILE A 336 8.85 -14.53 5.22
CA ILE A 336 9.75 -14.18 4.10
C ILE A 336 10.67 -13.00 4.43
N SER A 337 10.14 -12.01 5.16
CA SER A 337 10.83 -10.75 5.42
C SER A 337 11.92 -10.87 6.48
N PHE A 338 11.77 -11.77 7.41
CA PHE A 338 12.71 -11.97 8.50
C PHE A 338 13.21 -13.40 8.53
N ASN A 339 14.53 -13.57 8.30
CA ASN A 339 15.20 -14.86 8.39
C ASN A 339 15.93 -14.97 9.74
N PRO A 340 15.39 -15.73 10.73
CA PRO A 340 16.00 -15.86 12.06
C PRO A 340 17.39 -16.50 12.03
N GLU A 341 17.63 -17.44 11.09
CA GLU A 341 18.92 -18.13 10.96
C GLU A 341 20.03 -17.17 10.51
N GLU A 342 19.75 -16.37 9.49
CA GLU A 342 20.70 -15.38 8.97
C GLU A 342 21.06 -14.33 10.03
N VAL A 343 20.05 -13.85 10.77
CA VAL A 343 20.27 -12.89 11.87
C VAL A 343 21.11 -13.50 12.98
N ALA A 344 20.83 -14.75 13.38
CA ALA A 344 21.58 -15.46 14.42
C ALA A 344 23.03 -15.74 13.99
N ASP A 345 23.27 -16.12 12.73
CA ASP A 345 24.60 -16.33 12.19
C ASP A 345 25.40 -15.03 12.07
N ASN A 346 24.78 -13.94 11.66
CA ASN A 346 25.40 -12.63 11.63
C ASN A 346 25.78 -12.18 13.06
N MET A 347 24.87 -12.35 14.03
CA MET A 347 25.20 -12.08 15.44
C MET A 347 26.40 -12.90 15.92
N LYS A 348 26.44 -14.20 15.61
CA LYS A 348 27.56 -15.08 15.97
C LYS A 348 28.87 -14.61 15.35
N LYS A 349 28.87 -14.21 14.08
CA LYS A 349 30.07 -13.69 13.37
C LYS A 349 30.63 -12.43 14.03
N TYR A 350 29.76 -11.55 14.52
CA TYR A 350 30.15 -10.30 15.20
C TYR A 350 30.37 -10.45 16.71
N GLY A 351 30.27 -11.67 17.25
CA GLY A 351 30.47 -11.92 18.68
C GLY A 351 29.34 -11.42 19.59
N GLY A 352 28.14 -11.22 19.02
CA GLY A 352 26.94 -10.87 19.75
C GLY A 352 26.22 -12.11 20.28
N PHE A 353 25.62 -12.00 21.45
CA PHE A 353 24.80 -13.06 22.03
C PHE A 353 23.65 -12.46 22.84
N ILE A 354 22.56 -13.22 22.95
CA ILE A 354 21.42 -12.88 23.81
C ILE A 354 21.72 -13.44 25.21
N PRO A 355 21.62 -12.63 26.30
CA PRO A 355 21.84 -13.12 27.65
C PRO A 355 20.99 -14.36 27.96
N GLY A 356 21.66 -15.44 28.42
CA GLY A 356 21.01 -16.71 28.74
C GLY A 356 20.78 -17.67 27.56
N ILE A 357 21.13 -17.29 26.32
CA ILE A 357 20.94 -18.12 25.11
C ILE A 357 22.27 -18.29 24.38
N ARG A 358 22.63 -19.53 24.01
CA ARG A 358 23.84 -19.81 23.24
C ARG A 358 23.75 -19.20 21.82
N ALA A 359 24.83 -18.59 21.35
CA ALA A 359 24.93 -18.06 20.00
C ALA A 359 24.80 -19.18 18.94
N GLY A 360 24.10 -18.88 17.85
CA GLY A 360 23.85 -19.79 16.73
C GLY A 360 22.42 -20.32 16.70
N ARG A 361 22.21 -21.62 16.45
CA ARG A 361 20.91 -22.24 16.28
C ARG A 361 19.90 -21.98 17.41
N PRO A 362 20.27 -22.06 18.72
CA PRO A 362 19.33 -21.73 19.79
C PRO A 362 18.86 -20.28 19.75
N THR A 363 19.71 -19.35 19.29
CA THR A 363 19.32 -17.95 19.08
C THR A 363 18.30 -17.81 17.94
N ALA A 364 18.48 -18.56 16.84
CA ALA A 364 17.53 -18.58 15.73
C ALA A 364 16.16 -19.13 16.17
N GLU A 365 16.15 -20.23 16.91
CA GLU A 365 14.93 -20.85 17.46
C GLU A 365 14.18 -19.88 18.40
N TYR A 366 14.90 -19.18 19.27
CA TYR A 366 14.32 -18.18 20.15
C TYR A 366 13.73 -16.99 19.38
N LEU A 367 14.44 -16.47 18.38
CA LEU A 367 13.94 -15.37 17.53
C LEU A 367 12.69 -15.80 16.77
N SER A 368 12.67 -17.01 16.21
CA SER A 368 11.52 -17.58 15.53
C SER A 368 10.32 -17.73 16.47
N TYR A 369 10.54 -18.22 17.68
CA TYR A 369 9.49 -18.32 18.69
C TYR A 369 8.88 -16.96 19.04
N VAL A 370 9.74 -15.97 19.30
CA VAL A 370 9.29 -14.60 19.63
C VAL A 370 8.52 -13.98 18.46
N LEU A 371 9.01 -14.13 17.23
CA LEU A 371 8.34 -13.63 16.02
C LEU A 371 6.95 -14.21 15.87
N ASN A 372 6.81 -15.53 15.93
CA ASN A 372 5.50 -16.18 15.81
C ASN A 372 4.52 -15.69 16.88
N ARG A 373 4.98 -15.47 18.11
CA ARG A 373 4.14 -14.96 19.20
C ARG A 373 3.71 -13.51 19.00
N ILE A 374 4.56 -12.66 18.39
CA ILE A 374 4.25 -11.25 18.12
C ILE A 374 3.39 -11.12 16.86
N THR A 375 3.56 -11.99 15.87
CA THR A 375 2.80 -11.94 14.62
C THR A 375 1.31 -12.20 14.84
N TRP A 376 0.93 -13.05 15.81
CA TRP A 376 -0.48 -13.30 16.15
C TRP A 376 -1.26 -12.03 16.50
N PRO A 377 -0.92 -11.26 17.53
CA PRO A 377 -1.62 -10.02 17.84
C PRO A 377 -1.48 -8.97 16.73
N GLY A 378 -0.33 -8.94 16.02
CA GLY A 378 -0.13 -8.05 14.88
C GLY A 378 -1.08 -8.34 13.71
N SER A 379 -1.28 -9.61 13.36
CA SER A 379 -2.19 -10.01 12.27
C SER A 379 -3.66 -9.77 12.63
N LEU A 380 -4.06 -10.07 13.87
CA LEU A 380 -5.41 -9.77 14.36
C LEU A 380 -5.69 -8.26 14.36
N TYR A 381 -4.73 -7.47 14.80
CA TYR A 381 -4.82 -6.02 14.76
C TYR A 381 -5.04 -5.50 13.33
N LEU A 382 -4.24 -5.97 12.35
CA LEU A 382 -4.39 -5.58 10.94
C LEU A 382 -5.78 -5.95 10.40
N GLY A 383 -6.23 -7.19 10.68
CA GLY A 383 -7.55 -7.65 10.27
C GLY A 383 -8.68 -6.84 10.89
N LEU A 384 -8.62 -6.57 12.19
CA LEU A 384 -9.64 -5.77 12.89
C LEU A 384 -9.71 -4.35 12.35
N ILE A 385 -8.58 -3.65 12.19
CA ILE A 385 -8.56 -2.29 11.65
C ILE A 385 -9.09 -2.25 10.21
N ALA A 386 -8.75 -3.23 9.40
CA ALA A 386 -9.26 -3.30 8.03
C ALA A 386 -10.78 -3.47 8.00
N LEU A 387 -11.38 -4.13 9.00
CA LEU A 387 -12.82 -4.39 9.08
C LEU A 387 -13.62 -3.27 9.76
N VAL A 388 -13.02 -2.48 10.65
CA VAL A 388 -13.73 -1.43 11.40
C VAL A 388 -14.61 -0.54 10.52
N PRO A 389 -14.15 -0.04 9.35
CA PRO A 389 -14.98 0.79 8.50
C PRO A 389 -16.19 0.05 7.93
N THR A 390 -16.01 -1.21 7.56
CA THR A 390 -17.10 -2.06 7.02
C THR A 390 -18.17 -2.30 8.10
N VAL A 391 -17.73 -2.61 9.31
CA VAL A 391 -18.64 -2.81 10.46
C VAL A 391 -19.34 -1.50 10.85
N ALA A 392 -18.61 -0.38 10.85
CA ALA A 392 -19.16 0.93 11.14
C ALA A 392 -20.21 1.35 10.11
N LEU A 393 -19.97 1.10 8.82
CA LEU A 393 -20.92 1.40 7.76
C LEU A 393 -22.22 0.58 7.89
N VAL A 394 -22.11 -0.71 8.22
CA VAL A 394 -23.28 -1.58 8.43
C VAL A 394 -24.04 -1.19 9.71
N GLY A 395 -23.32 -0.87 10.79
CA GLY A 395 -23.93 -0.56 12.10
C GLY A 395 -24.62 0.80 12.15
N PHE A 396 -24.06 1.83 11.51
CA PHE A 396 -24.63 3.18 11.53
C PHE A 396 -25.55 3.49 10.35
N GLY A 397 -25.77 2.52 9.44
CA GLY A 397 -26.62 2.74 8.26
C GLY A 397 -26.16 3.90 7.36
N ALA A 398 -24.93 4.35 7.55
CA ALA A 398 -24.37 5.45 6.81
C ALA A 398 -24.23 5.06 5.33
N SER A 399 -25.01 5.71 4.49
CA SER A 399 -25.09 5.44 3.06
C SER A 399 -23.95 6.08 2.24
N GLY A 400 -22.86 6.48 2.87
CA GLY A 400 -21.75 7.19 2.23
C GLY A 400 -20.44 6.43 2.22
N ASN A 401 -19.54 6.84 1.34
CA ASN A 401 -18.15 6.42 1.35
C ASN A 401 -17.49 6.87 2.67
N PHE A 402 -17.12 5.91 3.52
CA PHE A 402 -16.37 6.25 4.72
C PHE A 402 -14.89 6.47 4.30
N PRO A 403 -14.39 7.71 4.32
CA PRO A 403 -13.06 8.02 3.81
C PRO A 403 -11.95 7.41 4.66
N PHE A 404 -12.24 7.10 5.91
CA PHE A 404 -11.34 6.43 6.83
C PHE A 404 -11.43 4.90 6.71
N GLY A 405 -11.41 4.36 5.49
CA GLY A 405 -11.25 2.93 5.29
C GLY A 405 -10.03 2.42 6.08
N GLY A 406 -10.16 1.27 6.78
CA GLY A 406 -9.07 0.74 7.61
C GLY A 406 -7.76 0.61 6.85
N THR A 407 -7.83 0.19 5.57
CA THR A 407 -6.68 0.15 4.66
C THR A 407 -6.06 1.52 4.42
N SER A 408 -6.88 2.54 4.23
CA SER A 408 -6.42 3.90 3.95
C SER A 408 -5.68 4.52 5.13
N ILE A 409 -6.24 4.37 6.33
CA ILE A 409 -5.60 4.83 7.57
C ILE A 409 -4.29 4.10 7.79
N LEU A 410 -4.27 2.78 7.64
CA LEU A 410 -3.06 1.98 7.79
C LEU A 410 -1.97 2.44 6.82
N ILE A 411 -2.30 2.67 5.55
CA ILE A 411 -1.34 3.13 4.54
C ILE A 411 -0.85 4.54 4.87
N ILE A 412 -1.75 5.48 5.17
CA ILE A 412 -1.38 6.86 5.48
C ILE A 412 -0.47 6.92 6.72
N VAL A 413 -0.85 6.25 7.78
CA VAL A 413 -0.07 6.27 9.03
C VAL A 413 1.23 5.49 8.87
N GLY A 414 1.19 4.29 8.29
CA GLY A 414 2.37 3.43 8.10
C GLY A 414 3.43 4.09 7.24
N VAL A 415 3.05 4.58 6.06
CA VAL A 415 3.96 5.26 5.14
C VAL A 415 4.45 6.59 5.73
N GLY A 416 3.55 7.35 6.37
CA GLY A 416 3.92 8.60 7.03
C GLY A 416 4.97 8.40 8.12
N LEU A 417 4.78 7.42 9.01
CA LEU A 417 5.74 7.09 10.07
C LEU A 417 7.07 6.58 9.51
N GLU A 418 7.04 5.75 8.47
CA GLU A 418 8.25 5.24 7.82
C GLU A 418 9.05 6.37 7.18
N THR A 419 8.38 7.26 6.45
CA THR A 419 9.02 8.43 5.82
C THR A 419 9.65 9.36 6.86
N VAL A 420 8.96 9.63 7.98
CA VAL A 420 9.50 10.43 9.08
C VAL A 420 10.74 9.77 9.70
N LYS A 421 10.70 8.46 9.97
CA LYS A 421 11.87 7.73 10.50
C LYS A 421 13.05 7.76 9.55
N GLN A 422 12.83 7.68 8.25
CA GLN A 422 13.90 7.80 7.25
C GLN A 422 14.51 9.21 7.23
N ILE A 423 13.68 10.25 7.33
CA ILE A 423 14.17 11.64 7.45
C ILE A 423 15.01 11.82 8.71
N GLU A 424 14.54 11.31 9.86
CA GLU A 424 15.28 11.36 11.14
C GLU A 424 16.60 10.61 11.06
N SER A 425 16.62 9.43 10.45
CA SER A 425 17.84 8.63 10.25
C SER A 425 18.88 9.37 9.40
N GLN A 426 18.46 9.98 8.29
CA GLN A 426 19.36 10.79 7.43
C GLN A 426 19.86 12.05 8.14
N LEU A 427 19.06 12.67 9.01
CA LEU A 427 19.51 13.81 9.84
C LEU A 427 20.53 13.38 10.88
N GLN A 428 20.35 12.22 11.52
CA GLN A 428 21.29 11.70 12.52
C GLN A 428 22.64 11.33 11.90
N GLN A 429 22.66 10.68 10.75
CA GLN A 429 23.89 10.35 10.04
C GLN A 429 24.78 11.60 9.78
N ARG A 430 24.18 12.71 9.41
CA ARG A 430 24.91 13.97 9.19
C ARG A 430 25.41 14.65 10.45
N ASN A 431 24.71 14.53 11.55
CA ASN A 431 25.21 15.08 12.82
C ASN A 431 26.51 14.38 13.25
N TYR A 432 26.69 13.10 12.92
CA TYR A 432 27.94 12.37 13.17
C TYR A 432 29.09 12.81 12.26
N GLU A 433 28.84 13.14 10.98
CA GLU A 433 29.86 13.66 10.08
C GLU A 433 30.35 15.05 10.49
N GLY A 434 29.50 15.86 11.13
CA GLY A 434 29.89 17.17 11.68
C GLY A 434 30.79 17.11 12.90
N PHE A 435 30.86 15.97 13.61
CA PHE A 435 31.75 15.75 14.76
C PHE A 435 33.15 15.25 14.34
N LEU A 436 33.31 14.81 13.09
CA LEU A 436 34.58 14.29 12.55
C LEU A 436 35.35 15.31 11.72
N ARG A 437 34.82 16.52 11.57
CA ARG A 437 35.50 17.71 11.07
C ARG A 437 35.79 18.65 12.23
#